data_a930dfb022209fb8fe13231585858e7a
#
_entry.id   a930dfb022209fb8fe13231585858e7a
#
_cell.length_a   1.000
_cell.length_b   1.000
_cell.length_c   1.000
_cell.angle_alpha   90.00
_cell.angle_beta   90.00
_cell.angle_gamma   90.00
#
_symmetry.space_group_name_H-M   'P 1'
#
loop_
_entity.id
_entity.type
_entity.pdbx_description
1 polymer ?
#
loop_
_entity_poly.entity_id
_entity_poly.type
_entity_poly.pdbx_seq_one_letter_code
_entity_poly.pdbx_strand_id
1 'polypeptide(L)'
;VRRNQTLLMEGMSQTPEELVIPVQTHEANCLLIGDAYLSASSQQRQEMLHGVDALITRELGYCLCISTADCVPVLIYDKKHSAIAAIHAGWRGTVAYIVRDTLLRMEKEFGTSGEDVIACIGPSISLASFEVGEEVYEAFQKNGFDMPRISIRKEETGKHHIDLWEANRMQILAFGVPSGQVELARICTYIHHDEFFSARRLGIKSGRILSGIMIHK
;
A
#
# COMPACT_ATOMS: atom_id res chain seq x y z
N VAL A 1 14.29 14.41 -6.13
CA VAL A 1 13.97 13.19 -5.36
C VAL A 1 14.88 13.10 -4.14
N ARG A 2 16.21 12.94 -4.25
CA ARG A 2 17.16 12.77 -3.13
C ARG A 2 17.00 13.83 -2.02
N ARG A 3 16.92 15.14 -2.39
CA ARG A 3 16.73 16.22 -1.42
C ARG A 3 15.45 16.05 -0.58
N ASN A 4 14.33 15.62 -1.20
CA ASN A 4 13.07 15.40 -0.48
C ASN A 4 13.16 14.20 0.47
N GLN A 5 13.91 13.16 0.09
CA GLN A 5 14.18 12.02 0.97
C GLN A 5 15.01 12.44 2.18
N THR A 6 16.06 13.26 1.98
CA THR A 6 16.85 13.83 3.09
C THR A 6 15.99 14.64 4.03
N LEU A 7 15.14 15.55 3.50
CA LEU A 7 14.22 16.37 4.31
C LEU A 7 13.21 15.50 5.09
N LEU A 8 12.72 14.43 4.49
CA LEU A 8 11.85 13.48 5.17
C LEU A 8 12.59 12.84 6.36
N MET A 9 13.80 12.34 6.14
CA MET A 9 14.60 11.71 7.20
C MET A 9 14.93 12.68 8.34
N GLU A 10 15.27 13.94 8.01
CA GLU A 10 15.54 14.99 8.99
C GLU A 10 14.31 15.38 9.83
N GLY A 11 13.11 15.26 9.22
CA GLY A 11 11.83 15.54 9.89
C GLY A 11 11.28 14.39 10.73
N MET A 12 11.87 13.20 10.67
CA MET A 12 11.46 12.05 11.48
C MET A 12 12.01 12.14 12.90
N SER A 13 11.27 11.64 13.88
CA SER A 13 11.67 11.61 15.29
C SER A 13 12.96 10.83 15.54
N GLN A 14 13.21 9.81 14.71
CA GLN A 14 14.48 9.10 14.61
C GLN A 14 14.86 8.96 13.14
N THR A 15 16.12 9.24 12.82
CA THR A 15 16.64 9.07 11.46
C THR A 15 16.74 7.56 11.14
N PRO A 16 16.11 7.07 10.07
CA PRO A 16 16.24 5.68 9.66
C PRO A 16 17.67 5.36 9.19
N GLU A 17 18.08 4.12 9.33
CA GLU A 17 19.32 3.62 8.73
C GLU A 17 19.18 3.60 7.19
N GLU A 18 18.00 3.22 6.71
CA GLU A 18 17.68 3.20 5.29
C GLU A 18 16.20 3.50 5.04
N LEU A 19 15.92 4.31 4.00
CA LEU A 19 14.60 4.37 3.38
C LEU A 19 14.53 3.28 2.30
N VAL A 20 13.81 2.20 2.57
CA VAL A 20 13.63 1.10 1.63
C VAL A 20 12.48 1.43 0.69
N ILE A 21 12.81 1.82 -0.54
CA ILE A 21 11.83 2.28 -1.54
C ILE A 21 11.90 1.36 -2.75
N PRO A 22 10.89 0.52 -3.03
CA PRO A 22 10.90 -0.40 -4.17
C PRO A 22 10.62 0.30 -5.49
N VAL A 23 10.98 -0.36 -6.58
CA VAL A 23 10.56 -0.02 -7.94
C VAL A 23 9.28 -0.77 -8.23
N GLN A 24 8.15 -0.14 -7.94
CA GLN A 24 6.81 -0.70 -8.03
C GLN A 24 6.36 -0.86 -9.49
N THR A 25 5.77 -2.01 -9.81
CA THR A 25 5.29 -2.37 -11.15
C THR A 25 3.78 -2.64 -11.20
N HIS A 26 3.07 -2.37 -10.12
CA HIS A 26 1.62 -2.62 -9.96
C HIS A 26 1.26 -4.11 -10.02
N GLU A 27 2.15 -4.95 -9.53
CA GLU A 27 1.96 -6.40 -9.34
C GLU A 27 1.58 -6.72 -7.89
N ALA A 28 1.83 -7.97 -7.45
CA ALA A 28 1.53 -8.41 -6.09
C ALA A 28 2.75 -9.03 -5.39
N ASN A 29 3.96 -8.64 -5.80
CA ASN A 29 5.18 -9.17 -5.22
C ASN A 29 5.49 -8.52 -3.88
N CYS A 30 5.75 -9.35 -2.86
CA CYS A 30 6.14 -8.93 -1.52
C CYS A 30 7.58 -9.36 -1.23
N LEU A 31 8.41 -8.44 -0.74
CA LEU A 31 9.81 -8.68 -0.35
C LEU A 31 9.97 -8.59 1.18
N LEU A 32 10.64 -9.59 1.75
CA LEU A 32 11.12 -9.56 3.14
C LEU A 32 12.45 -8.80 3.21
N ILE A 33 12.48 -7.73 3.99
CA ILE A 33 13.70 -7.03 4.38
C ILE A 33 14.23 -7.71 5.65
N GLY A 34 15.15 -8.63 5.47
CA GLY A 34 15.77 -9.45 6.51
C GLY A 34 17.18 -9.85 6.06
N ASP A 35 17.76 -10.90 6.64
CA ASP A 35 19.17 -11.28 6.47
C ASP A 35 19.66 -11.28 5.01
N ALA A 36 18.87 -11.82 4.08
CA ALA A 36 19.22 -11.86 2.66
C ALA A 36 19.36 -10.46 2.04
N TYR A 37 18.47 -9.54 2.40
CA TYR A 37 18.55 -8.15 1.95
C TYR A 37 19.68 -7.41 2.67
N LEU A 38 19.83 -7.60 3.99
CA LEU A 38 20.79 -6.88 4.82
C LEU A 38 22.23 -7.24 4.47
N SER A 39 22.49 -8.50 4.11
CA SER A 39 23.83 -8.97 3.69
C SER A 39 24.16 -8.68 2.22
N ALA A 40 23.18 -8.26 1.42
CA ALA A 40 23.36 -7.99 0.00
C ALA A 40 24.12 -6.67 -0.25
N SER A 41 24.89 -6.63 -1.33
CA SER A 41 25.51 -5.40 -1.82
C SER A 41 24.45 -4.39 -2.28
N SER A 42 24.83 -3.11 -2.39
CA SER A 42 23.90 -2.05 -2.85
C SER A 42 23.30 -2.35 -4.23
N GLN A 43 24.05 -2.96 -5.13
CA GLN A 43 23.55 -3.37 -6.44
C GLN A 43 22.53 -4.50 -6.32
N GLN A 44 22.82 -5.53 -5.55
CA GLN A 44 21.88 -6.63 -5.31
C GLN A 44 20.58 -6.15 -4.62
N ARG A 45 20.68 -5.23 -3.64
CA ARG A 45 19.49 -4.62 -3.02
C ARG A 45 18.62 -3.91 -4.05
N GLN A 46 19.22 -3.15 -4.99
CA GLN A 46 18.47 -2.50 -6.06
C GLN A 46 17.76 -3.51 -6.97
N GLU A 47 18.43 -4.61 -7.31
CA GLU A 47 17.83 -5.70 -8.10
C GLU A 47 16.67 -6.37 -7.35
N MET A 48 16.84 -6.65 -6.05
CA MET A 48 15.78 -7.23 -5.20
C MET A 48 14.54 -6.33 -5.07
N LEU A 49 14.74 -5.01 -5.11
CA LEU A 49 13.63 -4.04 -4.99
C LEU A 49 12.86 -3.81 -6.30
N HIS A 50 13.34 -4.37 -7.43
CA HIS A 50 12.66 -4.20 -8.72
C HIS A 50 11.44 -5.13 -8.82
N GLY A 51 10.30 -4.58 -9.24
CA GLY A 51 9.05 -5.34 -9.40
C GLY A 51 8.38 -5.68 -8.07
N VAL A 52 8.68 -4.96 -7.00
CA VAL A 52 8.14 -5.18 -5.66
C VAL A 52 7.10 -4.11 -5.35
N ASP A 53 5.92 -4.54 -4.91
CA ASP A 53 4.80 -3.66 -4.54
C ASP A 53 4.44 -3.76 -3.05
N ALA A 54 5.05 -4.68 -2.30
CA ALA A 54 4.92 -4.77 -0.85
C ALA A 54 6.26 -5.10 -0.18
N LEU A 55 6.48 -4.55 1.00
CA LEU A 55 7.66 -4.77 1.83
C LEU A 55 7.21 -5.21 3.21
N ILE A 56 7.92 -6.17 3.82
CA ILE A 56 7.72 -6.58 5.21
C ILE A 56 9.05 -6.66 5.95
N THR A 57 9.07 -6.37 7.24
CA THR A 57 10.25 -6.53 8.10
C THR A 57 9.88 -6.56 9.59
N ARG A 58 10.81 -7.01 10.40
CA ARG A 58 10.90 -6.75 11.84
C ARG A 58 12.22 -6.11 12.26
N GLU A 59 13.02 -5.71 11.28
CA GLU A 59 14.30 -5.07 11.52
C GLU A 59 14.11 -3.62 11.98
N LEU A 60 14.84 -3.22 13.02
CA LEU A 60 14.77 -1.89 13.59
C LEU A 60 15.51 -0.89 12.70
N GLY A 61 14.98 0.33 12.59
CA GLY A 61 15.65 1.43 11.89
C GLY A 61 15.47 1.42 10.37
N TYR A 62 14.84 0.40 9.79
CA TYR A 62 14.51 0.37 8.35
C TYR A 62 13.11 0.95 8.12
N CYS A 63 13.03 2.05 7.37
CA CYS A 63 11.75 2.64 7.00
C CYS A 63 11.26 2.04 5.68
N LEU A 64 10.24 1.18 5.76
CA LEU A 64 9.58 0.64 4.57
C LEU A 64 8.71 1.72 3.95
N CYS A 65 8.97 2.06 2.69
CA CYS A 65 8.29 3.14 1.99
C CYS A 65 7.67 2.64 0.68
N ILE A 66 6.52 3.21 0.33
CA ILE A 66 5.89 3.04 -0.98
C ILE A 66 5.52 4.39 -1.57
N SER A 67 5.56 4.47 -2.90
CA SER A 67 5.26 5.68 -3.67
C SER A 67 3.90 5.58 -4.31
N THR A 68 3.02 6.57 -4.08
CA THR A 68 1.67 6.58 -4.64
C THR A 68 1.34 7.92 -5.30
N ALA A 69 0.39 7.88 -6.23
CA ALA A 69 -0.40 9.00 -6.72
C ALA A 69 -1.71 8.37 -7.21
N ASP A 70 -2.72 8.36 -6.35
CA ASP A 70 -4.02 7.71 -6.44
C ASP A 70 -4.08 6.24 -5.98
N CYS A 71 -3.05 5.41 -6.20
CA CYS A 71 -3.02 4.05 -5.66
C CYS A 71 -3.09 4.05 -4.13
N VAL A 72 -3.64 3.00 -3.55
CA VAL A 72 -3.88 2.90 -2.10
C VAL A 72 -2.60 2.48 -1.38
N PRO A 73 -2.05 3.31 -0.47
CA PRO A 73 -1.02 2.87 0.45
C PRO A 73 -1.67 2.17 1.65
N VAL A 74 -1.18 0.98 1.99
CA VAL A 74 -1.60 0.27 3.20
C VAL A 74 -0.37 0.02 4.07
N LEU A 75 -0.43 0.48 5.32
CA LEU A 75 0.60 0.28 6.33
C LEU A 75 0.08 -0.66 7.40
N ILE A 76 0.89 -1.66 7.76
CA ILE A 76 0.55 -2.71 8.72
C ILE A 76 1.56 -2.69 9.86
N TYR A 77 1.07 -2.82 11.09
CA TYR A 77 1.87 -3.07 12.29
C TYR A 77 1.32 -4.26 13.07
N ASP A 78 2.16 -5.26 13.26
CA ASP A 78 1.95 -6.37 14.19
C ASP A 78 2.57 -5.99 15.53
N LYS A 79 1.72 -5.64 16.49
CA LYS A 79 2.13 -5.17 17.82
C LYS A 79 2.77 -6.25 18.69
N LYS A 80 2.49 -7.53 18.42
CA LYS A 80 3.01 -8.65 19.21
C LYS A 80 4.40 -9.07 18.77
N HIS A 81 4.63 -9.12 17.45
CA HIS A 81 5.89 -9.58 16.89
C HIS A 81 6.81 -8.43 16.47
N SER A 82 6.39 -7.17 16.69
CA SER A 82 7.10 -5.97 16.25
C SER A 82 7.48 -6.07 14.77
N ALA A 83 6.50 -6.43 13.92
CA ALA A 83 6.69 -6.54 12.49
C ALA A 83 5.83 -5.51 11.75
N ILE A 84 6.32 -5.05 10.60
CA ILE A 84 5.65 -4.02 9.80
C ILE A 84 5.55 -4.43 8.33
N ALA A 85 4.57 -3.83 7.63
CA ALA A 85 4.50 -3.85 6.18
C ALA A 85 4.14 -2.49 5.60
N ALA A 86 4.64 -2.24 4.39
CA ALA A 86 4.20 -1.14 3.52
C ALA A 86 3.79 -1.72 2.18
N ILE A 87 2.56 -1.47 1.74
CA ILE A 87 1.92 -2.12 0.60
C ILE A 87 1.39 -1.07 -0.37
N HIS A 88 1.77 -1.17 -1.63
CA HIS A 88 1.22 -0.41 -2.74
C HIS A 88 0.08 -1.19 -3.38
N ALA A 89 -1.15 -0.86 -3.03
CA ALA A 89 -2.35 -1.50 -3.55
C ALA A 89 -3.01 -0.64 -4.66
N GLY A 90 -2.41 -0.60 -5.84
CA GLY A 90 -3.08 -0.16 -7.06
C GLY A 90 -4.19 -1.15 -7.43
N TRP A 91 -5.09 -0.81 -8.39
CA TRP A 91 -6.22 -1.68 -8.72
C TRP A 91 -5.79 -3.10 -9.14
N ARG A 92 -4.68 -3.25 -9.89
CA ARG A 92 -4.15 -4.57 -10.28
C ARG A 92 -3.67 -5.37 -9.08
N GLY A 93 -2.90 -4.75 -8.19
CA GLY A 93 -2.46 -5.39 -6.95
C GLY A 93 -3.63 -5.74 -6.02
N THR A 94 -4.65 -4.86 -5.94
CA THR A 94 -5.87 -5.12 -5.17
C THR A 94 -6.62 -6.34 -5.72
N VAL A 95 -6.83 -6.42 -7.06
CA VAL A 95 -7.46 -7.57 -7.72
C VAL A 95 -6.64 -8.85 -7.51
N ALA A 96 -5.31 -8.75 -7.48
CA ALA A 96 -4.40 -9.87 -7.21
C ALA A 96 -4.24 -10.18 -5.71
N TYR A 97 -5.03 -9.55 -4.84
CA TYR A 97 -5.04 -9.77 -3.39
C TYR A 97 -3.72 -9.46 -2.67
N ILE A 98 -2.99 -8.42 -3.11
CA ILE A 98 -1.67 -8.07 -2.56
C ILE A 98 -1.70 -7.87 -1.03
N VAL A 99 -2.77 -7.29 -0.47
CA VAL A 99 -2.89 -7.05 0.97
C VAL A 99 -3.05 -8.36 1.73
N ARG A 100 -3.95 -9.25 1.27
CA ARG A 100 -4.12 -10.59 1.83
C ARG A 100 -2.82 -11.39 1.78
N ASP A 101 -2.16 -11.41 0.63
CA ASP A 101 -0.97 -12.23 0.41
C ASP A 101 0.23 -11.69 1.20
N THR A 102 0.30 -10.37 1.41
CA THR A 102 1.28 -9.76 2.32
C THR A 102 1.02 -10.16 3.77
N LEU A 103 -0.23 -10.13 4.24
CA LEU A 103 -0.60 -10.58 5.59
C LEU A 103 -0.30 -12.06 5.81
N LEU A 104 -0.63 -12.93 4.85
CA LEU A 104 -0.26 -14.36 4.87
C LEU A 104 1.26 -14.55 4.88
N ARG A 105 2.00 -13.70 4.20
CA ARG A 105 3.46 -13.72 4.25
C ARG A 105 3.97 -13.30 5.64
N MET A 106 3.39 -12.28 6.28
CA MET A 106 3.71 -11.90 7.67
C MET A 106 3.37 -13.02 8.66
N GLU A 107 2.24 -13.70 8.48
CA GLU A 107 1.89 -14.88 9.29
C GLU A 107 2.97 -15.96 9.17
N LYS A 108 3.39 -16.29 7.95
CA LYS A 108 4.42 -17.30 7.70
C LYS A 108 5.80 -16.91 8.27
N GLU A 109 6.23 -15.68 8.10
CA GLU A 109 7.58 -15.24 8.47
C GLU A 109 7.70 -14.86 9.96
N PHE A 110 6.63 -14.31 10.54
CA PHE A 110 6.67 -13.71 11.87
C PHE A 110 5.68 -14.35 12.87
N GLY A 111 4.73 -15.15 12.38
CA GLY A 111 3.64 -15.66 13.21
C GLY A 111 2.52 -14.64 13.44
N THR A 112 2.41 -13.63 12.58
CA THR A 112 1.39 -12.57 12.66
C THR A 112 -0.01 -13.16 12.69
N SER A 113 -0.83 -12.69 13.63
CA SER A 113 -2.26 -13.01 13.74
C SER A 113 -3.10 -11.74 13.54
N GLY A 114 -4.27 -11.87 12.95
CA GLY A 114 -5.15 -10.71 12.71
C GLY A 114 -5.44 -9.90 13.97
N GLU A 115 -5.60 -10.51 15.12
CA GLU A 115 -5.87 -9.86 16.41
C GLU A 115 -4.73 -8.92 16.85
N ASP A 116 -3.50 -9.19 16.42
CA ASP A 116 -2.31 -8.44 16.77
C ASP A 116 -2.01 -7.30 15.79
N VAL A 117 -2.73 -7.23 14.66
CA VAL A 117 -2.50 -6.27 13.57
C VAL A 117 -3.28 -4.98 13.79
N ILE A 118 -2.58 -3.86 13.56
CA ILE A 118 -3.18 -2.53 13.29
C ILE A 118 -2.87 -2.20 11.84
N ALA A 119 -3.88 -1.76 11.08
CA ALA A 119 -3.76 -1.43 9.67
C ALA A 119 -4.25 -0.01 9.37
N CYS A 120 -3.49 0.72 8.55
CA CYS A 120 -3.86 2.05 8.08
C CYS A 120 -3.94 2.08 6.56
N ILE A 121 -5.08 2.51 6.02
CA ILE A 121 -5.29 2.81 4.61
C ILE A 121 -5.13 4.32 4.42
N GLY A 122 -4.08 4.73 3.72
CA GLY A 122 -3.70 6.13 3.58
C GLY A 122 -4.43 6.88 2.45
N PRO A 123 -4.07 8.17 2.25
CA PRO A 123 -4.64 9.02 1.21
C PRO A 123 -4.48 8.39 -0.19
N SER A 124 -5.58 8.32 -0.94
CA SER A 124 -5.64 7.70 -2.26
C SER A 124 -6.93 8.08 -2.98
N ILE A 125 -7.15 7.64 -4.21
CA ILE A 125 -8.34 7.99 -4.97
C ILE A 125 -9.59 7.33 -4.37
N SER A 126 -10.66 8.12 -4.18
CA SER A 126 -11.92 7.63 -3.61
C SER A 126 -12.83 6.98 -4.66
N LEU A 127 -13.84 6.22 -4.22
CA LEU A 127 -14.94 5.71 -5.05
C LEU A 127 -15.53 6.78 -5.97
N ALA A 128 -15.78 7.98 -5.45
CA ALA A 128 -16.40 9.08 -6.21
C ALA A 128 -15.54 9.53 -7.41
N SER A 129 -14.22 9.36 -7.33
CA SER A 129 -13.26 9.85 -8.33
C SER A 129 -12.62 8.75 -9.17
N PHE A 130 -12.72 7.48 -8.75
CA PHE A 130 -12.08 6.36 -9.45
C PHE A 130 -13.04 5.74 -10.48
N GLU A 131 -13.32 6.50 -11.53
CA GLU A 131 -14.01 6.01 -12.72
C GLU A 131 -13.12 5.02 -13.49
N VAL A 132 -13.68 3.90 -13.92
CA VAL A 132 -12.98 2.80 -14.58
C VAL A 132 -13.72 2.31 -15.81
N GLY A 133 -12.99 1.65 -16.73
CA GLY A 133 -13.57 0.91 -17.85
C GLY A 133 -14.15 -0.44 -17.42
N GLU A 134 -14.88 -1.07 -18.33
CA GLU A 134 -15.52 -2.37 -18.10
C GLU A 134 -14.47 -3.44 -17.73
N GLU A 135 -13.29 -3.40 -18.35
CA GLU A 135 -12.20 -4.35 -18.13
C GLU A 135 -11.71 -4.38 -16.67
N VAL A 136 -11.75 -3.24 -15.97
CA VAL A 136 -11.40 -3.17 -14.56
C VAL A 136 -12.53 -3.74 -13.69
N TYR A 137 -13.77 -3.37 -13.99
CA TYR A 137 -14.95 -3.89 -13.28
C TYR A 137 -15.00 -5.42 -13.37
N GLU A 138 -14.89 -5.96 -14.59
CA GLU A 138 -14.88 -7.41 -14.83
C GLU A 138 -13.73 -8.12 -14.12
N ALA A 139 -12.53 -7.48 -14.02
CA ALA A 139 -11.41 -8.04 -13.31
C ALA A 139 -11.71 -8.23 -11.81
N PHE A 140 -12.36 -7.25 -11.15
CA PHE A 140 -12.80 -7.40 -9.76
C PHE A 140 -13.88 -8.49 -9.63
N GLN A 141 -14.88 -8.47 -10.49
CA GLN A 141 -15.98 -9.43 -10.48
C GLN A 141 -15.47 -10.87 -10.65
N LYS A 142 -14.61 -11.10 -11.64
CA LYS A 142 -14.02 -12.42 -11.95
C LYS A 142 -13.17 -12.95 -10.79
N ASN A 143 -12.52 -12.07 -10.03
CA ASN A 143 -11.72 -12.44 -8.88
C ASN A 143 -12.54 -12.51 -7.57
N GLY A 144 -13.88 -12.48 -7.65
CA GLY A 144 -14.76 -12.78 -6.52
C GLY A 144 -14.95 -11.66 -5.52
N PHE A 145 -14.70 -10.40 -5.89
CA PHE A 145 -15.02 -9.27 -5.04
C PHE A 145 -16.55 -9.05 -4.95
N ASP A 146 -17.02 -8.61 -3.81
CA ASP A 146 -18.42 -8.21 -3.57
C ASP A 146 -18.71 -6.87 -4.30
N MET A 147 -19.04 -6.97 -5.59
CA MET A 147 -19.23 -5.81 -6.44
C MET A 147 -20.30 -4.83 -5.94
N PRO A 148 -21.47 -5.26 -5.42
CA PRO A 148 -22.43 -4.37 -4.80
C PRO A 148 -21.84 -3.52 -3.67
N ARG A 149 -20.83 -4.02 -2.97
CA ARG A 149 -20.18 -3.35 -1.85
C ARG A 149 -19.08 -2.38 -2.27
N ILE A 150 -18.36 -2.69 -3.35
CA ILE A 150 -17.19 -1.92 -3.77
C ILE A 150 -17.40 -1.11 -5.05
N SER A 151 -18.57 -1.16 -5.68
CA SER A 151 -18.78 -0.46 -6.93
C SER A 151 -20.12 0.26 -7.01
N ILE A 152 -20.12 1.34 -7.77
CA ILE A 152 -21.32 2.02 -8.23
C ILE A 152 -21.22 2.24 -9.74
N ARG A 153 -22.38 2.30 -10.42
CA ARG A 153 -22.47 2.76 -11.80
C ARG A 153 -23.10 4.16 -11.81
N LYS A 154 -22.39 5.14 -12.37
CA LYS A 154 -22.93 6.49 -12.50
C LYS A 154 -23.88 6.59 -13.68
N GLU A 155 -25.10 7.09 -13.44
CA GLU A 155 -26.10 7.24 -14.48
C GLU A 155 -25.67 8.23 -15.57
N GLU A 156 -25.00 9.33 -15.17
CA GLU A 156 -24.59 10.40 -16.07
C GLU A 156 -23.56 9.95 -17.11
N THR A 157 -22.62 9.08 -16.74
CA THR A 157 -21.54 8.62 -17.62
C THR A 157 -21.75 7.19 -18.09
N GLY A 158 -22.63 6.43 -17.44
CA GLY A 158 -22.82 5.00 -17.65
C GLY A 158 -21.62 4.14 -17.22
N LYS A 159 -20.59 4.73 -16.59
CA LYS A 159 -19.36 4.07 -16.21
C LYS A 159 -19.36 3.60 -14.77
N HIS A 160 -18.52 2.61 -14.51
CA HIS A 160 -18.29 2.08 -13.18
C HIS A 160 -17.28 2.92 -12.40
N HIS A 161 -17.50 2.99 -11.11
CA HIS A 161 -16.55 3.50 -10.12
C HIS A 161 -16.26 2.39 -9.11
N ILE A 162 -15.01 2.24 -8.68
CA ILE A 162 -14.58 1.20 -7.75
C ILE A 162 -14.06 1.83 -6.46
N ASP A 163 -14.48 1.29 -5.31
CA ASP A 163 -13.97 1.63 -3.98
C ASP A 163 -12.75 0.75 -3.65
N LEU A 164 -11.56 1.26 -3.96
CA LEU A 164 -10.31 0.59 -3.62
C LEU A 164 -10.07 0.58 -2.10
N TRP A 165 -10.59 1.56 -1.37
CA TRP A 165 -10.45 1.58 0.10
C TRP A 165 -11.19 0.40 0.72
N GLU A 166 -12.46 0.23 0.35
CA GLU A 166 -13.26 -0.88 0.86
C GLU A 166 -12.75 -2.24 0.35
N ALA A 167 -12.33 -2.33 -0.92
CA ALA A 167 -11.77 -3.56 -1.48
C ALA A 167 -10.53 -4.05 -0.72
N ASN A 168 -9.63 -3.15 -0.33
CA ASN A 168 -8.45 -3.48 0.47
C ASN A 168 -8.82 -3.71 1.94
N ARG A 169 -9.75 -2.93 2.49
CA ARG A 169 -10.26 -3.14 3.85
C ARG A 169 -10.88 -4.53 4.02
N MET A 170 -11.63 -4.99 3.03
CA MET A 170 -12.20 -6.35 3.04
C MET A 170 -11.12 -7.43 3.13
N GLN A 171 -9.99 -7.29 2.44
CA GLN A 171 -8.87 -8.22 2.53
C GLN A 171 -8.27 -8.26 3.94
N ILE A 172 -8.11 -7.08 4.57
CA ILE A 172 -7.60 -6.96 5.94
C ILE A 172 -8.54 -7.65 6.93
N LEU A 173 -9.85 -7.38 6.83
CA LEU A 173 -10.85 -7.99 7.71
C LEU A 173 -10.96 -9.51 7.51
N ALA A 174 -10.83 -9.99 6.26
CA ALA A 174 -10.86 -11.41 5.95
C ALA A 174 -9.66 -12.18 6.53
N PHE A 175 -8.53 -11.52 6.79
CA PHE A 175 -7.39 -12.08 7.52
C PHE A 175 -7.66 -12.21 9.04
N GLY A 176 -8.73 -11.61 9.55
CA GLY A 176 -9.10 -11.65 10.96
C GLY A 176 -8.73 -10.40 11.76
N VAL A 177 -8.32 -9.32 11.09
CA VAL A 177 -8.04 -8.05 11.78
C VAL A 177 -9.37 -7.44 12.27
N PRO A 178 -9.50 -7.13 13.58
CA PRO A 178 -10.69 -6.48 14.11
C PRO A 178 -10.96 -5.14 13.41
N SER A 179 -12.22 -4.86 13.10
CA SER A 179 -12.59 -3.63 12.37
C SER A 179 -12.18 -2.34 13.09
N GLY A 180 -12.11 -2.35 14.41
CA GLY A 180 -11.61 -1.23 15.23
C GLY A 180 -10.10 -1.03 15.17
N GLN A 181 -9.34 -1.94 14.55
CA GLN A 181 -7.89 -1.84 14.33
C GLN A 181 -7.55 -1.48 12.87
N VAL A 182 -8.56 -1.12 12.08
CA VAL A 182 -8.39 -0.69 10.68
C VAL A 182 -8.79 0.78 10.53
N GLU A 183 -7.79 1.63 10.34
CA GLU A 183 -7.96 3.06 10.15
C GLU A 183 -7.97 3.42 8.65
N LEU A 184 -8.88 4.31 8.26
CA LEU A 184 -8.95 4.88 6.92
C LEU A 184 -8.74 6.39 6.99
N ALA A 185 -7.78 6.92 6.26
CA ALA A 185 -7.54 8.36 6.17
C ALA A 185 -8.72 9.11 5.54
N ARG A 186 -9.48 8.47 4.63
CA ARG A 186 -10.63 9.05 3.91
C ARG A 186 -10.32 10.35 3.17
N ILE A 187 -9.07 10.51 2.73
CA ILE A 187 -8.60 11.67 1.97
C ILE A 187 -8.45 11.24 0.50
N CYS A 188 -9.21 11.90 -0.38
CA CYS A 188 -9.16 11.63 -1.81
C CYS A 188 -8.06 12.48 -2.47
N THR A 189 -7.02 11.85 -3.00
CA THR A 189 -5.91 12.53 -3.67
C THR A 189 -6.33 13.30 -4.93
N TYR A 190 -7.38 12.82 -5.62
CA TYR A 190 -7.93 13.49 -6.80
C TYR A 190 -8.64 14.81 -6.44
N ILE A 191 -9.36 14.82 -5.31
CA ILE A 191 -10.09 16.02 -4.84
C ILE A 191 -9.10 17.00 -4.20
N HIS A 192 -8.21 16.50 -3.33
CA HIS A 192 -7.21 17.30 -2.61
C HIS A 192 -5.86 17.34 -3.37
N HIS A 193 -5.92 17.60 -4.69
CA HIS A 193 -4.75 17.62 -5.56
C HIS A 193 -3.83 18.83 -5.34
N ASP A 194 -4.23 19.79 -4.56
CA ASP A 194 -3.44 20.93 -4.07
C ASP A 194 -2.49 20.53 -2.94
N GLU A 195 -2.85 19.51 -2.16
CA GLU A 195 -2.04 18.96 -1.06
C GLU A 195 -1.37 17.63 -1.44
N PHE A 196 -2.01 16.83 -2.32
CA PHE A 196 -1.57 15.49 -2.69
C PHE A 196 -1.35 15.33 -4.19
N PHE A 197 -0.36 14.54 -4.59
CA PHE A 197 -0.20 14.18 -5.98
C PHE A 197 -1.26 13.17 -6.42
N SER A 198 -1.88 13.46 -7.57
CA SER A 198 -2.86 12.59 -8.22
C SER A 198 -2.47 12.40 -9.68
N ALA A 199 -2.19 11.18 -10.08
CA ALA A 199 -1.87 10.85 -11.48
C ALA A 199 -3.11 11.00 -12.38
N ARG A 200 -4.30 10.72 -11.87
CA ARG A 200 -5.59 10.90 -12.55
C ARG A 200 -5.89 12.39 -12.82
N ARG A 201 -5.55 13.28 -11.87
CA ARG A 201 -5.83 14.71 -11.97
C ARG A 201 -4.76 15.48 -12.69
N LEU A 202 -3.48 15.20 -12.36
CA LEU A 202 -2.32 15.97 -12.77
C LEU A 202 -1.52 15.31 -13.90
N GLY A 203 -1.93 14.09 -14.31
CA GLY A 203 -1.24 13.29 -15.31
C GLY A 203 -0.14 12.40 -14.74
N ILE A 204 0.29 11.42 -15.53
CA ILE A 204 1.25 10.37 -15.12
C ILE A 204 2.64 10.93 -14.73
N LYS A 205 2.98 12.13 -15.20
CA LYS A 205 4.23 12.83 -14.87
C LYS A 205 4.18 13.61 -13.57
N SER A 206 3.05 13.58 -12.84
CA SER A 206 2.93 14.19 -11.51
C SER A 206 3.95 13.60 -10.53
N GLY A 207 4.23 14.33 -9.44
CA GLY A 207 5.02 13.79 -8.33
C GLY A 207 4.41 12.55 -7.70
N ARG A 208 5.05 12.07 -6.64
CA ARG A 208 4.56 10.94 -5.85
C ARG A 208 4.54 11.30 -4.37
N ILE A 209 3.54 10.78 -3.68
CA ILE A 209 3.44 10.77 -2.23
C ILE A 209 4.28 9.59 -1.75
N LEU A 210 5.07 9.78 -0.72
CA LEU A 210 5.79 8.70 -0.05
C LEU A 210 5.09 8.39 1.27
N SER A 211 4.61 7.16 1.42
CA SER A 211 4.05 6.64 2.66
C SER A 211 5.00 5.61 3.24
N GLY A 212 5.29 5.69 4.53
CA GLY A 212 6.28 4.79 5.14
C GLY A 212 5.97 4.47 6.60
N ILE A 213 6.56 3.37 7.06
CA ILE A 213 6.47 2.86 8.43
C ILE A 213 7.82 2.31 8.86
N MET A 214 8.18 2.54 10.12
CA MET A 214 9.45 2.11 10.71
C MET A 214 9.24 1.68 12.15
N ILE A 215 10.00 0.67 12.59
CA ILE A 215 10.10 0.30 13.99
C ILE A 215 11.30 1.06 14.58
N HIS A 216 11.05 1.82 15.64
CA HIS A 216 12.10 2.53 16.37
C HIS A 216 12.99 1.57 17.16
N LYS A 217 14.25 1.98 17.35
CA LYS A 217 15.18 1.32 18.26
C LYS A 217 14.84 1.60 19.72
#